data_428d55eae55f8a91e08c27d413186e1f
#
_entry.id   428d55eae55f8a91e08c27d413186e1f
#
_cell.length_a   1.000
_cell.length_b   1.000
_cell.length_c   1.000
_cell.angle_alpha   90.00
_cell.angle_beta   90.00
_cell.angle_gamma   90.00
#
_symmetry.space_group_name_H-M   'P 1'
#
loop_
_entity.id
_entity.type
_entity.pdbx_description
1 polymer ?
#
loop_
_entity_poly.entity_id
_entity_poly.type
_entity_poly.pdbx_seq_one_letter_code
_entity_poly.pdbx_strand_id
1 'polypeptide(L)'
;MGFLEKHSNERGADMRIGLPKEIKNHEQRVGLTPDSVSELTRRGHSVLVETNAGVGIGASDAAYVAVGAEIADDAPSVFDASEMIVKVKEPLAEERAMLREDHTLFTYLHLAPDAAQTADLVKSGATCIAYETVTDDDGGLPLLAPMSKVAGRMSIQAAANFLQQPNGGSGKLIGGVPGVAPAKIVIIGGGVVGQHAAEMAIGLGGNVTILDRNNDVLDHCESRWGAGVTTIYSTASALEEQVAAADVVIGAVLVKGDTAPKLVTVDMVNSMQAGSVLVDVAIDQGGAFETSHATTHTDPVYMVDDVVHYAVANMPGAVPRTSTYALNNATLPFTLALADMGPRAALLANPHLRNGLNVVGGKVVEPSVADALGYELADMDATIAAIAA
;
A
#
# COMPACT_ATOMS: atom_id res chain seq x y z
N MET A 1 -29.50 15.45 -1.02
CA MET A 1 -29.99 16.30 -2.12
C MET A 1 -29.81 17.73 -1.66
N GLY A 2 -28.74 18.42 -2.07
CA GLY A 2 -28.52 19.82 -1.69
C GLY A 2 -27.06 20.20 -1.42
N PHE A 3 -26.10 19.89 -2.31
CA PHE A 3 -24.77 20.51 -2.31
C PHE A 3 -24.17 20.57 -3.73
N LEU A 4 -24.98 20.92 -4.70
CA LEU A 4 -24.51 21.18 -6.07
C LEU A 4 -25.16 22.48 -6.54
N GLU A 5 -24.66 23.62 -6.02
CA GLU A 5 -24.80 24.91 -6.75
C GLU A 5 -23.92 25.98 -6.11
N LYS A 6 -23.07 26.56 -6.97
CA LYS A 6 -22.30 27.80 -6.83
C LYS A 6 -20.87 27.71 -6.30
N HIS A 7 -19.95 27.25 -7.14
CA HIS A 7 -18.67 27.95 -7.35
C HIS A 7 -18.38 27.96 -8.85
N SER A 8 -18.97 28.89 -9.55
CA SER A 8 -18.55 29.30 -10.90
C SER A 8 -17.55 30.45 -10.78
N ASN A 9 -16.40 30.27 -11.44
CA ASN A 9 -15.42 31.27 -11.79
C ASN A 9 -14.26 31.52 -10.82
N GLU A 10 -13.36 30.57 -10.72
CA GLU A 10 -11.93 30.74 -10.96
C GLU A 10 -11.47 29.35 -11.40
N ARG A 11 -11.41 29.10 -12.72
CA ARG A 11 -10.74 27.90 -13.22
C ARG A 11 -9.30 28.06 -12.80
N GLY A 12 -8.80 27.18 -11.95
CA GLY A 12 -7.39 26.99 -11.73
C GLY A 12 -6.72 26.79 -13.10
N ALA A 13 -5.48 27.20 -13.25
CA ALA A 13 -4.74 27.00 -14.48
C ALA A 13 -4.74 25.51 -14.87
N ASP A 14 -4.80 25.21 -16.18
CA ASP A 14 -4.70 23.84 -16.70
C ASP A 14 -3.41 23.21 -16.20
N MET A 15 -3.51 22.20 -15.30
CA MET A 15 -2.34 21.50 -14.77
C MET A 15 -1.85 20.45 -15.76
N ARG A 16 -0.55 20.36 -15.95
CA ARG A 16 0.11 19.35 -16.76
C ARG A 16 0.55 18.21 -15.85
N ILE A 17 -0.05 17.02 -16.03
CA ILE A 17 0.11 15.86 -15.18
C ILE A 17 0.91 14.81 -15.92
N GLY A 18 2.00 14.36 -15.33
CA GLY A 18 2.87 13.32 -15.84
C GLY A 18 2.58 11.97 -15.20
N LEU A 19 2.50 10.96 -16.04
CA LEU A 19 2.31 9.56 -15.65
C LEU A 19 3.46 8.73 -16.20
N PRO A 20 4.60 8.66 -15.51
CA PRO A 20 5.70 7.82 -15.93
C PRO A 20 5.37 6.33 -15.71
N LYS A 21 6.01 5.48 -16.48
CA LYS A 21 6.00 4.04 -16.29
C LYS A 21 6.77 3.67 -15.02
N GLU A 22 6.24 2.73 -14.24
CA GLU A 22 6.96 2.20 -13.09
C GLU A 22 8.15 1.35 -13.54
N ILE A 23 9.33 1.61 -12.97
CA ILE A 23 10.58 0.95 -13.34
C ILE A 23 11.17 0.10 -12.22
N LYS A 24 10.56 0.12 -11.02
CA LYS A 24 10.97 -0.74 -9.92
C LYS A 24 10.73 -2.21 -10.28
N ASN A 25 11.65 -3.07 -9.89
CA ASN A 25 11.55 -4.50 -10.19
C ASN A 25 10.21 -5.09 -9.70
N HIS A 26 9.55 -5.85 -10.57
CA HIS A 26 8.21 -6.44 -10.33
C HIS A 26 7.09 -5.41 -10.09
N GLU A 27 7.28 -4.13 -10.39
CA GLU A 27 6.22 -3.13 -10.33
C GLU A 27 5.59 -2.93 -11.71
N GLN A 28 4.31 -3.25 -11.80
CA GLN A 28 3.53 -3.17 -13.05
C GLN A 28 2.22 -2.41 -12.84
N ARG A 29 2.01 -1.82 -11.66
CA ARG A 29 0.91 -0.90 -11.42
C ARG A 29 1.18 0.41 -12.17
N VAL A 30 0.19 1.28 -12.21
CA VAL A 30 0.31 2.61 -12.81
C VAL A 30 -0.44 3.64 -11.95
N GLY A 31 0.07 4.86 -11.86
CA GLY A 31 -0.47 5.92 -10.99
C GLY A 31 -1.89 6.36 -11.36
N LEU A 32 -2.25 6.34 -12.66
CA LEU A 32 -3.59 6.70 -13.14
C LEU A 32 -4.10 5.65 -14.13
N THR A 33 -5.37 5.25 -13.96
CA THR A 33 -6.09 4.45 -14.97
C THR A 33 -6.62 5.34 -16.10
N PRO A 34 -6.98 4.80 -17.28
CA PRO A 34 -7.67 5.58 -18.31
C PRO A 34 -8.93 6.30 -17.80
N ASP A 35 -9.70 5.68 -16.88
CA ASP A 35 -10.87 6.32 -16.28
C ASP A 35 -10.49 7.56 -15.46
N SER A 36 -9.42 7.46 -14.65
CA SER A 36 -8.89 8.61 -13.87
C SER A 36 -8.38 9.72 -14.79
N VAL A 37 -7.70 9.36 -15.88
CA VAL A 37 -7.27 10.32 -16.91
C VAL A 37 -8.46 11.00 -17.56
N SER A 38 -9.54 10.26 -17.87
CA SER A 38 -10.78 10.84 -18.41
C SER A 38 -11.39 11.89 -17.50
N GLU A 39 -11.34 11.69 -16.17
CA GLU A 39 -11.84 12.69 -15.22
C GLU A 39 -10.98 13.97 -15.22
N LEU A 40 -9.66 13.84 -15.34
CA LEU A 40 -8.72 14.96 -15.41
C LEU A 40 -8.89 15.76 -16.72
N THR A 41 -8.90 15.08 -17.87
CA THR A 41 -9.02 15.73 -19.18
C THR A 41 -10.38 16.42 -19.38
N ARG A 42 -11.48 15.85 -18.86
CA ARG A 42 -12.81 16.50 -18.86
C ARG A 42 -12.84 17.79 -18.03
N ARG A 43 -11.94 17.93 -17.06
CA ARG A 43 -11.81 19.18 -16.26
C ARG A 43 -10.90 20.20 -16.92
N GLY A 44 -10.23 19.84 -18.00
CA GLY A 44 -9.36 20.73 -18.79
C GLY A 44 -7.88 20.54 -18.50
N HIS A 45 -7.49 19.58 -17.67
CA HIS A 45 -6.08 19.28 -17.42
C HIS A 45 -5.47 18.47 -18.56
N SER A 46 -4.17 18.65 -18.78
CA SER A 46 -3.38 17.87 -19.73
C SER A 46 -2.74 16.68 -19.03
N VAL A 47 -2.79 15.49 -19.62
CA VAL A 47 -2.14 14.29 -19.08
C VAL A 47 -1.17 13.72 -20.10
N LEU A 48 0.11 13.61 -19.73
CA LEU A 48 1.16 13.02 -20.54
C LEU A 48 1.56 11.68 -19.93
N VAL A 49 1.40 10.61 -20.70
CA VAL A 49 1.61 9.22 -20.26
C VAL A 49 2.85 8.67 -20.96
N GLU A 50 3.77 8.08 -20.22
CA GLU A 50 4.90 7.36 -20.82
C GLU A 50 4.38 6.12 -21.56
N THR A 51 4.90 5.87 -22.74
CA THR A 51 4.53 4.70 -23.56
C THR A 51 4.63 3.40 -22.76
N ASN A 52 3.64 2.55 -22.91
CA ASN A 52 3.51 1.28 -22.21
C ASN A 52 3.35 1.37 -20.67
N ALA A 53 3.11 2.54 -20.08
CA ALA A 53 2.90 2.66 -18.63
C ALA A 53 1.75 1.80 -18.10
N GLY A 54 0.67 1.65 -18.87
CA GLY A 54 -0.52 0.88 -18.50
C GLY A 54 -0.50 -0.60 -18.87
N VAL A 55 0.54 -1.11 -19.52
CA VAL A 55 0.55 -2.49 -20.05
C VAL A 55 0.31 -3.54 -18.96
N GLY A 56 0.90 -3.35 -17.77
CA GLY A 56 0.75 -4.27 -16.65
C GLY A 56 -0.67 -4.43 -16.12
N ILE A 57 -1.55 -3.45 -16.37
CA ILE A 57 -2.97 -3.49 -16.02
C ILE A 57 -3.88 -3.83 -17.20
N GLY A 58 -3.31 -4.04 -18.38
CA GLY A 58 -4.03 -4.30 -19.64
C GLY A 58 -4.58 -3.03 -20.32
N ALA A 59 -4.07 -1.84 -19.96
CA ALA A 59 -4.38 -0.57 -20.60
C ALA A 59 -3.27 -0.23 -21.62
N SER A 60 -3.63 -0.17 -22.91
CA SER A 60 -2.72 0.24 -23.97
C SER A 60 -2.60 1.76 -24.07
N ASP A 61 -1.55 2.26 -24.72
CA ASP A 61 -1.40 3.69 -25.04
C ASP A 61 -2.65 4.24 -25.77
N ALA A 62 -3.20 3.46 -26.70
CA ALA A 62 -4.44 3.82 -27.39
C ALA A 62 -5.64 4.03 -26.45
N ALA A 63 -5.70 3.30 -25.32
CA ALA A 63 -6.76 3.49 -24.33
C ALA A 63 -6.61 4.83 -23.59
N TYR A 64 -5.40 5.28 -23.33
CA TYR A 64 -5.13 6.60 -22.76
C TYR A 64 -5.40 7.73 -23.78
N VAL A 65 -4.96 7.56 -25.01
CA VAL A 65 -5.26 8.54 -26.09
C VAL A 65 -6.76 8.70 -26.30
N ALA A 66 -7.53 7.62 -26.24
CA ALA A 66 -8.99 7.64 -26.42
C ALA A 66 -9.72 8.50 -25.37
N VAL A 67 -9.09 8.74 -24.20
CA VAL A 67 -9.64 9.59 -23.14
C VAL A 67 -8.96 10.96 -23.04
N GLY A 68 -8.15 11.31 -24.05
CA GLY A 68 -7.55 12.65 -24.19
C GLY A 68 -6.16 12.83 -23.63
N ALA A 69 -5.45 11.75 -23.27
CA ALA A 69 -4.04 11.83 -22.92
C ALA A 69 -3.14 11.93 -24.17
N GLU A 70 -1.95 12.48 -23.97
CA GLU A 70 -0.84 12.41 -24.90
C GLU A 70 0.14 11.31 -24.46
N ILE A 71 0.92 10.74 -25.39
CA ILE A 71 1.92 9.71 -25.10
C ILE A 71 3.30 10.29 -25.33
N ALA A 72 4.18 10.11 -24.34
CA ALA A 72 5.61 10.40 -24.43
C ALA A 72 6.41 9.12 -24.64
N ASP A 73 7.54 9.23 -25.33
CA ASP A 73 8.39 8.08 -25.63
C ASP A 73 9.19 7.58 -24.42
N ASP A 74 9.44 8.45 -23.42
CA ASP A 74 10.30 8.18 -22.28
C ASP A 74 9.94 9.00 -21.03
N ALA A 75 10.46 8.57 -19.87
CA ALA A 75 10.27 9.25 -18.60
C ALA A 75 10.83 10.69 -18.58
N PRO A 76 12.04 11.00 -19.11
CA PRO A 76 12.53 12.37 -19.17
C PRO A 76 11.55 13.34 -19.82
N SER A 77 10.92 12.96 -20.92
CA SER A 77 9.90 13.77 -21.61
C SER A 77 8.67 14.01 -20.72
N VAL A 78 8.26 13.00 -19.95
CA VAL A 78 7.13 13.11 -19.00
C VAL A 78 7.47 14.10 -17.89
N PHE A 79 8.65 13.95 -17.26
CA PHE A 79 9.05 14.82 -16.15
C PHE A 79 9.27 16.27 -16.63
N ASP A 80 9.89 16.47 -17.79
CA ASP A 80 10.19 17.82 -18.30
C ASP A 80 8.92 18.63 -18.61
N ALA A 81 7.90 17.97 -19.17
CA ALA A 81 6.68 18.63 -19.61
C ALA A 81 5.63 18.81 -18.50
N SER A 82 5.79 18.20 -17.34
CA SER A 82 4.75 18.12 -16.32
C SER A 82 5.00 19.04 -15.13
N GLU A 83 3.93 19.34 -14.37
CA GLU A 83 3.92 20.08 -13.10
C GLU A 83 3.61 19.14 -11.93
N MET A 84 2.76 18.14 -12.16
CA MET A 84 2.46 17.10 -11.18
C MET A 84 2.84 15.72 -11.74
N ILE A 85 3.63 14.98 -10.99
CA ILE A 85 4.01 13.60 -11.30
C ILE A 85 3.22 12.66 -10.39
N VAL A 86 2.45 11.75 -10.99
CA VAL A 86 1.65 10.76 -10.28
C VAL A 86 2.23 9.37 -10.51
N LYS A 87 2.65 8.71 -9.45
CA LYS A 87 3.24 7.37 -9.46
C LYS A 87 2.54 6.44 -8.47
N VAL A 88 2.96 5.19 -8.45
CA VAL A 88 2.59 4.24 -7.41
C VAL A 88 3.70 4.09 -6.38
N LYS A 89 4.93 3.76 -6.84
CA LYS A 89 6.06 3.54 -5.95
C LYS A 89 6.99 4.75 -5.90
N GLU A 90 7.78 4.74 -4.84
CA GLU A 90 8.84 5.71 -4.64
C GLU A 90 9.74 5.84 -5.88
N PRO A 91 10.14 7.06 -6.24
CA PRO A 91 10.98 7.29 -7.42
C PRO A 91 12.38 6.73 -7.18
N LEU A 92 12.92 6.00 -8.17
CA LEU A 92 14.30 5.53 -8.16
C LEU A 92 15.28 6.69 -8.40
N ALA A 93 16.59 6.47 -8.21
CA ALA A 93 17.60 7.52 -8.26
C ALA A 93 17.58 8.29 -9.60
N GLU A 94 17.36 7.60 -10.72
CA GLU A 94 17.27 8.21 -12.05
C GLU A 94 16.02 9.09 -12.20
N GLU A 95 14.89 8.72 -11.57
CA GLU A 95 13.66 9.52 -11.56
C GLU A 95 13.79 10.72 -10.60
N ARG A 96 14.42 10.52 -9.43
CA ARG A 96 14.68 11.62 -8.47
C ARG A 96 15.58 12.72 -9.07
N ALA A 97 16.52 12.33 -9.96
CA ALA A 97 17.39 13.27 -10.64
C ALA A 97 16.64 14.20 -11.62
N MET A 98 15.43 13.81 -12.06
CA MET A 98 14.58 14.62 -12.96
C MET A 98 13.61 15.54 -12.20
N LEU A 99 13.48 15.39 -10.87
CA LEU A 99 12.60 16.24 -10.07
C LEU A 99 13.15 17.66 -9.93
N ARG A 100 12.25 18.65 -9.95
CA ARG A 100 12.54 20.07 -9.85
C ARG A 100 11.64 20.74 -8.78
N GLU A 101 11.97 21.97 -8.39
CA GLU A 101 11.24 22.73 -7.38
C GLU A 101 9.78 23.05 -7.76
N ASP A 102 9.47 23.08 -9.07
CA ASP A 102 8.12 23.31 -9.59
C ASP A 102 7.29 22.01 -9.69
N HIS A 103 7.87 20.84 -9.39
CA HIS A 103 7.15 19.58 -9.39
C HIS A 103 6.36 19.35 -8.10
N THR A 104 5.14 18.84 -8.26
CA THR A 104 4.41 18.14 -7.22
C THR A 104 4.49 16.64 -7.47
N LEU A 105 5.10 15.89 -6.57
CA LEU A 105 5.18 14.44 -6.62
C LEU A 105 4.12 13.83 -5.69
N PHE A 106 3.21 13.01 -6.24
CA PHE A 106 2.15 12.34 -5.50
C PHE A 106 2.23 10.82 -5.69
N THR A 107 2.70 10.10 -4.67
CA THR A 107 3.05 8.67 -4.71
C THR A 107 3.27 8.11 -3.32
N TYR A 108 3.50 6.78 -3.17
CA TYR A 108 4.15 6.24 -1.97
C TYR A 108 5.61 6.68 -1.92
N LEU A 109 6.09 7.05 -0.73
CA LEU A 109 7.47 7.52 -0.54
C LEU A 109 8.27 6.65 0.43
N HIS A 110 7.73 6.30 1.60
CA HIS A 110 8.40 5.51 2.64
C HIS A 110 9.79 6.07 3.02
N LEU A 111 9.86 7.36 3.36
CA LEU A 111 11.12 8.10 3.49
C LEU A 111 11.95 7.74 4.73
N ALA A 112 11.31 7.43 5.86
CA ALA A 112 12.01 7.20 7.13
C ALA A 112 13.12 6.12 7.05
N PRO A 113 12.95 4.99 6.33
CA PRO A 113 14.02 4.01 6.17
C PRO A 113 15.01 4.31 5.03
N ASP A 114 14.79 5.33 4.20
CA ASP A 114 15.59 5.61 2.98
C ASP A 114 16.21 7.01 3.01
N ALA A 115 17.37 7.12 3.66
CA ALA A 115 18.13 8.36 3.78
C ALA A 115 18.58 8.93 2.41
N ALA A 116 18.91 8.05 1.45
CA ALA A 116 19.37 8.48 0.12
C ALA A 116 18.22 9.10 -0.69
N GLN A 117 17.03 8.47 -0.68
CA GLN A 117 15.84 9.01 -1.33
C GLN A 117 15.44 10.34 -0.69
N THR A 118 15.41 10.41 0.64
CA THR A 118 15.04 11.63 1.35
C THR A 118 15.99 12.78 1.01
N ALA A 119 17.29 12.53 0.99
CA ALA A 119 18.28 13.55 0.62
C ALA A 119 18.10 14.06 -0.82
N ASP A 120 17.82 13.17 -1.78
CA ASP A 120 17.56 13.56 -3.16
C ASP A 120 16.27 14.38 -3.29
N LEU A 121 15.19 14.01 -2.60
CA LEU A 121 13.93 14.77 -2.60
C LEU A 121 14.09 16.15 -1.95
N VAL A 122 14.81 16.24 -0.84
CA VAL A 122 15.17 17.54 -0.23
C VAL A 122 15.96 18.38 -1.21
N LYS A 123 16.94 17.80 -1.89
CA LYS A 123 17.76 18.51 -2.88
C LYS A 123 16.96 19.01 -4.08
N SER A 124 15.96 18.26 -4.53
CA SER A 124 15.13 18.62 -5.68
C SER A 124 14.31 19.89 -5.47
N GLY A 125 13.96 20.20 -4.22
CA GLY A 125 13.03 21.27 -3.86
C GLY A 125 11.56 20.99 -4.18
N ALA A 126 11.23 19.83 -4.74
CA ALA A 126 9.87 19.45 -5.13
C ALA A 126 8.90 19.38 -3.94
N THR A 127 7.61 19.54 -4.22
CA THR A 127 6.52 19.30 -3.27
C THR A 127 6.19 17.80 -3.29
N CYS A 128 6.58 17.06 -2.25
CA CYS A 128 6.45 15.61 -2.19
C CYS A 128 5.35 15.21 -1.21
N ILE A 129 4.26 14.64 -1.74
CA ILE A 129 3.08 14.22 -1.00
C ILE A 129 3.00 12.71 -1.00
N ALA A 130 3.13 12.10 0.19
CA ALA A 130 3.14 10.65 0.37
C ALA A 130 1.72 10.11 0.56
N TYR A 131 1.39 9.06 -0.17
CA TYR A 131 0.10 8.38 -0.02
C TYR A 131 -0.11 7.80 1.39
N GLU A 132 0.95 7.22 1.96
CA GLU A 132 0.89 6.49 3.24
C GLU A 132 0.74 7.38 4.46
N THR A 133 0.89 8.70 4.34
CA THR A 133 0.68 9.63 5.45
C THR A 133 -0.60 10.48 5.33
N VAL A 134 -1.32 10.38 4.20
CA VAL A 134 -2.68 10.95 4.07
C VAL A 134 -3.62 10.25 5.04
N THR A 135 -4.40 11.02 5.80
CA THR A 135 -5.31 10.51 6.84
C THR A 135 -6.78 10.63 6.46
N ASP A 136 -7.66 10.16 7.31
CA ASP A 136 -9.11 10.41 7.31
C ASP A 136 -9.59 10.90 8.68
N ASP A 137 -10.90 11.19 8.81
CA ASP A 137 -11.51 11.71 10.06
C ASP A 137 -11.38 10.72 11.23
N ASP A 138 -11.28 9.42 10.95
CA ASP A 138 -11.14 8.37 11.95
C ASP A 138 -9.66 8.08 12.29
N GLY A 139 -8.72 8.86 11.72
CA GLY A 139 -7.27 8.66 11.86
C GLY A 139 -6.75 7.43 11.10
N GLY A 140 -7.53 6.91 10.17
CA GLY A 140 -7.14 5.88 9.22
C GLY A 140 -6.17 6.41 8.15
N LEU A 141 -5.68 5.50 7.29
CA LEU A 141 -4.79 5.79 6.17
C LEU A 141 -5.47 5.38 4.85
N PRO A 142 -6.37 6.22 4.31
CA PRO A 142 -7.27 5.86 3.22
C PRO A 142 -6.54 5.49 1.92
N LEU A 143 -5.34 6.01 1.69
CA LEU A 143 -4.56 5.70 0.49
C LEU A 143 -3.66 4.47 0.68
N LEU A 144 -3.36 4.06 1.93
CA LEU A 144 -2.66 2.81 2.24
C LEU A 144 -3.63 1.62 2.33
N ALA A 145 -4.84 1.84 2.84
CA ALA A 145 -5.85 0.80 3.05
C ALA A 145 -6.15 -0.07 1.80
N PRO A 146 -6.21 0.45 0.56
CA PRO A 146 -6.41 -0.39 -0.63
C PRO A 146 -5.35 -1.48 -0.79
N MET A 147 -4.07 -1.14 -0.55
CA MET A 147 -2.97 -2.12 -0.64
C MET A 147 -3.01 -3.13 0.50
N SER A 148 -3.36 -2.70 1.70
CA SER A 148 -3.61 -3.58 2.84
C SER A 148 -4.75 -4.58 2.58
N LYS A 149 -5.83 -4.13 1.92
CA LYS A 149 -6.94 -5.00 1.50
C LYS A 149 -6.50 -6.05 0.49
N VAL A 150 -5.72 -5.64 -0.52
CA VAL A 150 -5.18 -6.56 -1.53
C VAL A 150 -4.21 -7.55 -0.88
N ALA A 151 -3.27 -7.09 -0.05
CA ALA A 151 -2.30 -7.95 0.62
C ALA A 151 -2.99 -8.99 1.53
N GLY A 152 -4.00 -8.58 2.32
CA GLY A 152 -4.78 -9.50 3.14
C GLY A 152 -5.46 -10.59 2.32
N ARG A 153 -6.07 -10.25 1.18
CA ARG A 153 -6.70 -11.24 0.29
C ARG A 153 -5.67 -12.16 -0.36
N MET A 154 -4.54 -11.61 -0.79
CA MET A 154 -3.45 -12.40 -1.40
C MET A 154 -2.78 -13.34 -0.42
N SER A 155 -2.71 -13.01 0.88
CA SER A 155 -2.08 -13.87 1.89
C SER A 155 -2.73 -15.26 1.92
N ILE A 156 -4.04 -15.34 1.75
CA ILE A 156 -4.77 -16.60 1.71
C ILE A 156 -4.58 -17.33 0.37
N GLN A 157 -4.47 -16.63 -0.75
CA GLN A 157 -4.14 -17.26 -2.03
C GLN A 157 -2.73 -17.87 -1.99
N ALA A 158 -1.75 -17.15 -1.42
CA ALA A 158 -0.40 -17.66 -1.22
C ALA A 158 -0.41 -18.89 -0.28
N ALA A 159 -1.08 -18.79 0.88
CA ALA A 159 -1.21 -19.90 1.80
C ALA A 159 -1.83 -21.14 1.14
N ALA A 160 -2.91 -20.98 0.37
CA ALA A 160 -3.56 -22.08 -0.35
C ALA A 160 -2.63 -22.75 -1.36
N ASN A 161 -1.80 -21.98 -2.05
CA ASN A 161 -0.84 -22.50 -3.00
C ASN A 161 0.30 -23.25 -2.29
N PHE A 162 0.84 -22.69 -1.22
CA PHE A 162 1.99 -23.27 -0.52
C PHE A 162 1.62 -24.34 0.51
N LEU A 163 0.34 -24.52 0.86
CA LEU A 163 -0.13 -25.72 1.56
C LEU A 163 -0.10 -27.00 0.71
N GLN A 164 0.00 -26.85 -0.62
CA GLN A 164 0.08 -27.99 -1.53
C GLN A 164 1.43 -28.70 -1.39
N GLN A 165 1.42 -30.02 -1.34
CA GLN A 165 2.61 -30.84 -1.15
C GLN A 165 3.73 -30.59 -2.20
N PRO A 166 3.44 -30.38 -3.50
CA PRO A 166 4.48 -30.05 -4.48
C PRO A 166 5.20 -28.72 -4.22
N ASN A 167 4.60 -27.83 -3.42
CA ASN A 167 5.14 -26.51 -3.07
C ASN A 167 5.74 -26.47 -1.65
N GLY A 168 5.99 -27.66 -1.04
CA GLY A 168 6.59 -27.79 0.28
C GLY A 168 5.59 -27.90 1.43
N GLY A 169 4.29 -27.74 1.17
CA GLY A 169 3.24 -27.78 2.18
C GLY A 169 2.82 -29.18 2.61
N SER A 170 1.98 -29.23 3.65
CA SER A 170 1.46 -30.46 4.28
C SER A 170 0.45 -31.23 3.42
N GLY A 171 0.09 -30.74 2.24
CA GLY A 171 -0.90 -31.36 1.35
C GLY A 171 -2.35 -31.13 1.81
N LYS A 172 -2.62 -30.11 2.62
CA LYS A 172 -3.99 -29.76 3.08
C LYS A 172 -4.70 -28.81 2.13
N LEU A 173 -6.02 -29.01 1.99
CA LEU A 173 -6.92 -28.10 1.33
C LEU A 173 -7.53 -27.16 2.37
N ILE A 174 -7.54 -25.84 2.13
CA ILE A 174 -8.05 -24.85 3.11
C ILE A 174 -9.46 -25.20 3.60
N GLY A 175 -10.41 -25.48 2.69
CA GLY A 175 -11.79 -25.76 3.05
C GLY A 175 -12.08 -27.22 3.41
N GLY A 176 -11.10 -28.12 3.38
CA GLY A 176 -11.34 -29.56 3.52
C GLY A 176 -12.30 -30.09 2.47
N VAL A 177 -12.90 -31.25 2.74
CA VAL A 177 -14.00 -31.84 1.96
C VAL A 177 -14.92 -32.59 2.91
N PRO A 178 -16.15 -32.98 2.54
CA PRO A 178 -17.01 -33.78 3.38
C PRO A 178 -16.30 -35.00 3.97
N GLY A 179 -16.25 -35.09 5.30
CA GLY A 179 -15.51 -36.12 6.04
C GLY A 179 -14.04 -35.81 6.34
N VAL A 180 -13.50 -34.69 5.85
CA VAL A 180 -12.12 -34.21 6.12
C VAL A 180 -12.19 -32.76 6.62
N ALA A 181 -11.62 -32.50 7.81
CA ALA A 181 -11.64 -31.17 8.43
C ALA A 181 -10.89 -30.13 7.58
N PRO A 182 -11.34 -28.85 7.59
CA PRO A 182 -10.64 -27.75 6.97
C PRO A 182 -9.31 -27.43 7.67
N ALA A 183 -8.46 -26.66 7.00
CA ALA A 183 -7.23 -26.14 7.58
C ALA A 183 -7.55 -25.11 8.70
N LYS A 184 -6.71 -25.11 9.73
CA LYS A 184 -6.72 -24.11 10.81
C LYS A 184 -5.88 -22.92 10.39
N ILE A 185 -6.52 -21.74 10.31
CA ILE A 185 -5.90 -20.50 9.88
C ILE A 185 -5.90 -19.53 11.06
N VAL A 186 -4.72 -19.13 11.48
CA VAL A 186 -4.50 -18.17 12.55
C VAL A 186 -4.07 -16.83 11.96
N ILE A 187 -4.78 -15.77 12.28
CA ILE A 187 -4.51 -14.40 11.81
C ILE A 187 -4.11 -13.57 13.02
N ILE A 188 -2.89 -13.06 13.02
CA ILE A 188 -2.33 -12.21 14.08
C ILE A 188 -2.50 -10.76 13.67
N GLY A 189 -3.45 -10.06 14.29
CA GLY A 189 -3.89 -8.71 13.98
C GLY A 189 -5.20 -8.68 13.21
N GLY A 190 -6.26 -8.09 13.80
CA GLY A 190 -7.59 -7.91 13.23
C GLY A 190 -7.80 -6.58 12.51
N GLY A 191 -6.71 -5.89 12.10
CA GLY A 191 -6.75 -4.67 11.30
C GLY A 191 -7.20 -4.90 9.86
N VAL A 192 -6.96 -3.93 8.97
CA VAL A 192 -7.40 -3.99 7.55
C VAL A 192 -6.89 -5.26 6.86
N VAL A 193 -5.60 -5.58 6.99
CA VAL A 193 -4.99 -6.80 6.41
C VAL A 193 -5.67 -8.05 6.94
N GLY A 194 -5.75 -8.18 8.28
CA GLY A 194 -6.28 -9.38 8.93
C GLY A 194 -7.75 -9.62 8.62
N GLN A 195 -8.57 -8.58 8.58
CA GLN A 195 -9.99 -8.70 8.22
C GLN A 195 -10.17 -9.18 6.77
N HIS A 196 -9.36 -8.69 5.83
CA HIS A 196 -9.43 -9.14 4.43
C HIS A 196 -8.82 -10.53 4.22
N ALA A 197 -7.86 -10.94 5.04
CA ALA A 197 -7.42 -12.33 5.11
C ALA A 197 -8.53 -13.25 5.65
N ALA A 198 -9.17 -12.87 6.76
CA ALA A 198 -10.27 -13.61 7.36
C ALA A 198 -11.43 -13.80 6.38
N GLU A 199 -11.86 -12.73 5.68
CA GLU A 199 -12.94 -12.79 4.69
C GLU A 199 -12.66 -13.84 3.60
N MET A 200 -11.42 -13.89 3.10
CA MET A 200 -11.03 -14.88 2.08
C MET A 200 -10.95 -16.29 2.66
N ALA A 201 -10.38 -16.45 3.86
CA ALA A 201 -10.23 -17.74 4.52
C ALA A 201 -11.59 -18.37 4.86
N ILE A 202 -12.53 -17.57 5.40
CA ILE A 202 -13.91 -17.98 5.66
C ILE A 202 -14.62 -18.34 4.36
N GLY A 203 -14.46 -17.50 3.31
CA GLY A 203 -15.04 -17.76 1.99
C GLY A 203 -14.56 -19.07 1.34
N LEU A 204 -13.34 -19.51 1.66
CA LEU A 204 -12.80 -20.80 1.23
C LEU A 204 -13.19 -21.98 2.17
N GLY A 205 -13.92 -21.70 3.25
CA GLY A 205 -14.36 -22.73 4.21
C GLY A 205 -13.28 -23.11 5.22
N GLY A 206 -12.24 -22.31 5.44
CA GLY A 206 -11.22 -22.52 6.45
C GLY A 206 -11.74 -22.33 7.89
N ASN A 207 -11.08 -22.95 8.85
CA ASN A 207 -11.34 -22.73 10.29
C ASN A 207 -10.46 -21.55 10.75
N VAL A 208 -11.09 -20.38 10.98
CA VAL A 208 -10.38 -19.09 11.16
C VAL A 208 -10.39 -18.65 12.62
N THR A 209 -9.20 -18.34 13.13
CA THR A 209 -9.00 -17.67 14.42
C THR A 209 -8.30 -16.34 14.21
N ILE A 210 -8.81 -15.25 14.78
CA ILE A 210 -8.19 -13.92 14.79
C ILE A 210 -7.70 -13.61 16.20
N LEU A 211 -6.44 -13.20 16.34
CA LEU A 211 -5.88 -12.68 17.58
C LEU A 211 -5.64 -11.18 17.45
N ASP A 212 -6.14 -10.41 18.41
CA ASP A 212 -5.85 -8.96 18.53
C ASP A 212 -5.80 -8.56 20.01
N ARG A 213 -5.16 -7.43 20.34
CA ARG A 213 -5.13 -6.83 21.67
C ARG A 213 -6.23 -5.79 21.89
N ASN A 214 -6.90 -5.38 20.84
CA ASN A 214 -8.00 -4.43 20.88
C ASN A 214 -9.35 -5.17 20.87
N ASN A 215 -10.10 -5.07 21.97
CA ASN A 215 -11.41 -5.71 22.08
C ASN A 215 -12.41 -5.14 21.06
N ASP A 216 -12.36 -3.86 20.73
CA ASP A 216 -13.27 -3.27 19.73
C ASP A 216 -13.05 -3.89 18.34
N VAL A 217 -11.80 -4.24 18.01
CA VAL A 217 -11.47 -4.98 16.78
C VAL A 217 -12.02 -6.39 16.82
N LEU A 218 -11.89 -7.09 17.96
CA LEU A 218 -12.43 -8.44 18.14
C LEU A 218 -13.96 -8.44 18.05
N ASP A 219 -14.62 -7.51 18.71
CA ASP A 219 -16.09 -7.32 18.68
C ASP A 219 -16.58 -7.01 17.25
N HIS A 220 -15.83 -6.17 16.52
CA HIS A 220 -16.12 -5.90 15.11
C HIS A 220 -16.02 -7.17 14.25
N CYS A 221 -14.96 -7.96 14.41
CA CYS A 221 -14.78 -9.21 13.70
C CYS A 221 -15.88 -10.22 14.00
N GLU A 222 -16.24 -10.38 15.27
CA GLU A 222 -17.32 -11.27 15.69
C GLU A 222 -18.68 -10.82 15.15
N SER A 223 -18.99 -9.51 15.22
CA SER A 223 -20.23 -8.96 14.69
C SER A 223 -20.36 -9.14 13.18
N ARG A 224 -19.23 -9.14 12.45
CA ARG A 224 -19.20 -9.26 10.99
C ARG A 224 -19.38 -10.70 10.50
N TRP A 225 -18.78 -11.68 11.19
CA TRP A 225 -18.74 -13.08 10.72
C TRP A 225 -19.41 -14.09 11.65
N GLY A 226 -19.80 -13.69 12.86
CA GLY A 226 -20.45 -14.58 13.82
C GLY A 226 -19.66 -15.87 14.05
N ALA A 227 -20.34 -17.01 13.95
CA ALA A 227 -19.71 -18.33 14.11
C ALA A 227 -18.70 -18.71 13.01
N GLY A 228 -18.50 -17.87 11.99
CA GLY A 228 -17.50 -18.11 10.94
C GLY A 228 -16.07 -17.78 11.38
N VAL A 229 -15.88 -17.15 12.54
CA VAL A 229 -14.59 -16.78 13.10
C VAL A 229 -14.55 -17.05 14.59
N THR A 230 -13.38 -17.45 15.10
CA THR A 230 -13.06 -17.44 16.53
C THR A 230 -12.20 -16.21 16.81
N THR A 231 -12.59 -15.38 17.78
CA THR A 231 -11.80 -14.23 18.22
C THR A 231 -11.14 -14.52 19.56
N ILE A 232 -9.84 -14.21 19.67
CA ILE A 232 -9.05 -14.46 20.89
C ILE A 232 -8.23 -13.21 21.23
N TYR A 233 -8.25 -12.80 22.50
CA TYR A 233 -7.36 -11.75 22.98
C TYR A 233 -5.91 -12.22 22.94
N SER A 234 -5.04 -11.48 22.26
CA SER A 234 -3.66 -11.86 21.97
C SER A 234 -2.76 -11.73 23.20
N THR A 235 -2.67 -12.80 23.99
CA THR A 235 -1.63 -13.01 25.01
C THR A 235 -0.50 -13.87 24.46
N ALA A 236 0.66 -13.87 25.11
CA ALA A 236 1.78 -14.75 24.71
C ALA A 236 1.35 -16.24 24.69
N SER A 237 0.68 -16.69 25.75
CA SER A 237 0.20 -18.09 25.85
C SER A 237 -0.84 -18.42 24.77
N ALA A 238 -1.75 -17.50 24.44
CA ALA A 238 -2.72 -17.71 23.36
C ALA A 238 -2.01 -17.79 21.98
N LEU A 239 -1.00 -16.95 21.75
CA LEU A 239 -0.20 -17.02 20.53
C LEU A 239 0.52 -18.37 20.42
N GLU A 240 1.19 -18.83 21.47
CA GLU A 240 1.89 -20.13 21.51
C GLU A 240 0.93 -21.28 21.17
N GLU A 241 -0.23 -21.33 21.85
CA GLU A 241 -1.24 -22.39 21.65
C GLU A 241 -1.78 -22.38 20.21
N GLN A 242 -2.16 -21.21 19.70
CA GLN A 242 -2.80 -21.10 18.40
C GLN A 242 -1.81 -21.34 17.27
N VAL A 243 -0.57 -20.84 17.36
CA VAL A 243 0.48 -21.05 16.36
C VAL A 243 0.86 -22.53 16.28
N ALA A 244 1.06 -23.20 17.41
CA ALA A 244 1.40 -24.63 17.43
C ALA A 244 0.30 -25.51 16.78
N ALA A 245 -0.96 -25.10 16.83
CA ALA A 245 -2.08 -25.83 16.27
C ALA A 245 -2.42 -25.43 14.81
N ALA A 246 -1.77 -24.41 14.27
CA ALA A 246 -2.12 -23.82 12.97
C ALA A 246 -1.54 -24.62 11.79
N ASP A 247 -2.31 -24.68 10.71
CA ASP A 247 -1.81 -25.06 9.38
C ASP A 247 -1.31 -23.83 8.61
N VAL A 248 -1.90 -22.67 8.89
CA VAL A 248 -1.53 -21.38 8.30
C VAL A 248 -1.49 -20.31 9.38
N VAL A 249 -0.44 -19.50 9.41
CA VAL A 249 -0.37 -18.28 10.23
C VAL A 249 -0.18 -17.07 9.33
N ILE A 250 -1.01 -16.04 9.50
CA ILE A 250 -0.91 -14.77 8.78
C ILE A 250 -0.46 -13.68 9.76
N GLY A 251 0.73 -13.11 9.52
CA GLY A 251 1.22 -11.91 10.23
C GLY A 251 0.61 -10.66 9.62
N ALA A 252 -0.40 -10.10 10.29
CA ALA A 252 -1.21 -8.98 9.81
C ALA A 252 -1.14 -7.75 10.72
N VAL A 253 -0.06 -7.59 11.48
CA VAL A 253 0.14 -6.47 12.40
C VAL A 253 0.83 -5.33 11.66
N LEU A 254 0.29 -4.12 11.83
CA LEU A 254 0.88 -2.89 11.30
C LEU A 254 1.04 -1.89 12.45
N VAL A 255 2.23 -1.32 12.60
CA VAL A 255 2.50 -0.22 13.52
C VAL A 255 2.77 1.03 12.69
N LYS A 256 1.99 2.10 12.95
CA LYS A 256 2.14 3.36 12.21
C LYS A 256 3.51 3.98 12.51
N GLY A 257 4.33 4.17 11.46
CA GLY A 257 5.63 4.85 11.57
C GLY A 257 6.72 4.09 12.31
N ASP A 258 6.52 2.79 12.62
CA ASP A 258 7.48 1.98 13.36
C ASP A 258 7.63 0.57 12.77
N THR A 259 8.59 -0.18 13.25
CA THR A 259 8.83 -1.58 12.89
C THR A 259 7.75 -2.50 13.50
N ALA A 260 7.38 -3.56 12.79
CA ALA A 260 6.47 -4.57 13.31
C ALA A 260 7.12 -5.31 14.51
N PRO A 261 6.38 -5.53 15.62
CA PRO A 261 6.90 -6.32 16.72
C PRO A 261 7.05 -7.80 16.30
N LYS A 262 8.11 -8.46 16.78
CA LYS A 262 8.30 -9.90 16.58
C LYS A 262 7.38 -10.66 17.53
N LEU A 263 6.24 -11.14 17.00
CA LEU A 263 5.19 -11.80 17.77
C LEU A 263 5.28 -13.33 17.75
N VAL A 264 5.79 -13.92 16.66
CA VAL A 264 6.02 -15.36 16.55
C VAL A 264 7.51 -15.61 16.70
N THR A 265 7.87 -16.34 17.75
CA THR A 265 9.27 -16.67 18.05
C THR A 265 9.76 -17.89 17.27
N VAL A 266 11.08 -18.11 17.27
CA VAL A 266 11.67 -19.33 16.69
C VAL A 266 11.09 -20.58 17.34
N ASP A 267 10.91 -20.61 18.67
CA ASP A 267 10.36 -21.76 19.39
C ASP A 267 8.90 -22.05 18.98
N MET A 268 8.10 -21.01 18.74
CA MET A 268 6.74 -21.19 18.21
C MET A 268 6.76 -21.82 16.81
N VAL A 269 7.65 -21.37 15.93
CA VAL A 269 7.81 -21.96 14.58
C VAL A 269 8.21 -23.43 14.69
N ASN A 270 9.15 -23.77 15.56
CA ASN A 270 9.59 -25.14 15.80
C ASN A 270 8.48 -26.06 16.36
N SER A 271 7.45 -25.50 16.98
CA SER A 271 6.30 -26.25 17.51
C SER A 271 5.22 -26.53 16.45
N MET A 272 5.30 -25.92 15.27
CA MET A 272 4.34 -26.10 14.19
C MET A 272 4.47 -27.47 13.51
N GLN A 273 3.42 -27.92 12.85
CA GLN A 273 3.47 -29.15 12.05
C GLN A 273 4.29 -28.92 10.77
N ALA A 274 5.08 -29.92 10.37
CA ALA A 274 5.81 -29.89 9.11
C ALA A 274 4.87 -29.62 7.92
N GLY A 275 5.28 -28.73 7.02
CA GLY A 275 4.48 -28.28 5.88
C GLY A 275 3.39 -27.26 6.22
N SER A 276 3.35 -26.72 7.45
CA SER A 276 2.56 -25.52 7.76
C SER A 276 3.12 -24.32 7.03
N VAL A 277 2.30 -23.26 6.85
CA VAL A 277 2.65 -22.08 6.08
C VAL A 277 2.55 -20.81 6.93
N LEU A 278 3.61 -20.04 7.00
CA LEU A 278 3.65 -18.70 7.55
C LEU A 278 3.62 -17.66 6.41
N VAL A 279 2.69 -16.73 6.47
CA VAL A 279 2.63 -15.60 5.53
C VAL A 279 2.83 -14.31 6.30
N ASP A 280 3.98 -13.65 6.13
CA ASP A 280 4.29 -12.41 6.81
C ASP A 280 3.94 -11.20 5.93
N VAL A 281 2.73 -10.68 6.11
CA VAL A 281 2.29 -9.48 5.39
C VAL A 281 2.94 -8.21 5.95
N ALA A 282 3.45 -8.27 7.19
CA ALA A 282 4.16 -7.15 7.84
C ALA A 282 5.62 -7.03 7.41
N ILE A 283 6.09 -7.82 6.43
CA ILE A 283 7.50 -7.90 6.05
C ILE A 283 8.08 -6.55 5.61
N ASP A 284 7.29 -5.69 4.97
CA ASP A 284 7.71 -4.34 4.56
C ASP A 284 8.08 -3.44 5.78
N GLN A 285 7.62 -3.81 6.99
CA GLN A 285 7.96 -3.18 8.27
C GLN A 285 8.89 -4.05 9.14
N GLY A 286 9.69 -4.92 8.53
CA GLY A 286 10.64 -5.78 9.22
C GLY A 286 10.07 -7.16 9.60
N GLY A 287 8.78 -7.41 9.40
CA GLY A 287 8.13 -8.68 9.63
C GLY A 287 7.70 -8.93 11.08
N ALA A 288 6.61 -9.68 11.26
CA ALA A 288 6.02 -10.03 12.55
C ALA A 288 6.60 -11.33 13.16
N PHE A 289 7.42 -12.08 12.41
CA PHE A 289 8.03 -13.34 12.87
C PHE A 289 9.54 -13.17 13.05
N GLU A 290 10.12 -13.79 14.08
CA GLU A 290 11.58 -13.74 14.31
C GLU A 290 12.36 -14.39 13.15
N THR A 291 11.77 -15.40 12.52
CA THR A 291 12.33 -16.14 11.40
C THR A 291 12.12 -15.46 10.04
N SER A 292 11.40 -14.32 10.00
CA SER A 292 11.10 -13.63 8.74
C SER A 292 12.27 -12.85 8.18
N HIS A 293 12.52 -13.05 6.89
CA HIS A 293 13.31 -12.15 6.04
C HIS A 293 12.60 -11.94 4.70
N ALA A 294 12.79 -10.76 4.10
CA ALA A 294 12.10 -10.39 2.88
C ALA A 294 12.48 -11.29 1.70
N THR A 295 11.48 -11.70 0.94
CA THR A 295 11.61 -12.45 -0.32
C THR A 295 11.06 -11.65 -1.49
N THR A 296 11.13 -12.19 -2.70
CA THR A 296 10.66 -11.56 -3.93
C THR A 296 9.63 -12.42 -4.64
N HIS A 297 8.91 -11.84 -5.60
CA HIS A 297 7.97 -12.63 -6.42
C HIS A 297 8.67 -13.71 -7.28
N THR A 298 9.96 -13.58 -7.55
CA THR A 298 10.73 -14.59 -8.30
C THR A 298 11.09 -15.80 -7.44
N ASP A 299 11.42 -15.56 -6.18
CA ASP A 299 11.75 -16.58 -5.18
C ASP A 299 10.96 -16.29 -3.90
N PRO A 300 9.67 -16.73 -3.85
CA PRO A 300 8.73 -16.18 -2.88
C PRO A 300 8.77 -16.85 -1.51
N VAL A 301 9.38 -18.01 -1.38
CA VAL A 301 9.34 -18.81 -0.14
C VAL A 301 10.71 -19.36 0.23
N TYR A 302 10.88 -19.65 1.51
CA TYR A 302 11.98 -20.44 2.07
C TYR A 302 11.45 -21.32 3.21
N MET A 303 12.26 -22.30 3.63
CA MET A 303 11.90 -23.24 4.69
C MET A 303 12.69 -22.93 5.96
N VAL A 304 12.01 -22.95 7.12
CA VAL A 304 12.63 -23.00 8.44
C VAL A 304 11.96 -24.11 9.21
N ASP A 305 12.72 -25.10 9.69
CA ASP A 305 12.23 -26.25 10.47
C ASP A 305 10.99 -26.92 9.85
N ASP A 306 11.08 -27.22 8.53
CA ASP A 306 10.00 -27.80 7.74
C ASP A 306 8.71 -26.96 7.64
N VAL A 307 8.74 -25.67 8.02
CA VAL A 307 7.65 -24.71 7.87
C VAL A 307 7.93 -23.78 6.70
N VAL A 308 6.96 -23.64 5.78
CA VAL A 308 7.06 -22.75 4.62
C VAL A 308 6.87 -21.30 5.04
N HIS A 309 7.82 -20.43 4.71
CA HIS A 309 7.73 -18.99 4.95
C HIS A 309 7.52 -18.25 3.63
N TYR A 310 6.40 -17.55 3.50
CA TYR A 310 6.12 -16.61 2.42
C TYR A 310 6.21 -15.18 2.98
N ALA A 311 7.23 -14.44 2.57
CA ALA A 311 7.51 -13.10 3.09
C ALA A 311 7.86 -12.11 1.95
N VAL A 312 7.05 -12.14 0.88
CA VAL A 312 7.28 -11.31 -0.31
C VAL A 312 6.97 -9.86 0.00
N ALA A 313 8.00 -9.00 -0.14
CA ALA A 313 7.81 -7.57 -0.09
C ALA A 313 6.94 -7.08 -1.26
N ASN A 314 6.10 -6.09 -1.01
CA ASN A 314 5.20 -5.53 -2.03
C ASN A 314 4.24 -6.58 -2.65
N MET A 315 3.62 -7.42 -1.83
CA MET A 315 2.65 -8.43 -2.29
C MET A 315 1.63 -7.89 -3.32
N PRO A 316 1.03 -6.68 -3.15
CA PRO A 316 0.07 -6.14 -4.09
C PRO A 316 0.59 -5.93 -5.52
N GLY A 317 1.92 -5.85 -5.71
CA GLY A 317 2.56 -5.74 -7.02
C GLY A 317 2.31 -6.96 -7.94
N ALA A 318 2.06 -8.15 -7.37
CA ALA A 318 1.77 -9.36 -8.15
C ALA A 318 0.38 -9.35 -8.82
N VAL A 319 -0.53 -8.47 -8.40
CA VAL A 319 -1.87 -8.34 -8.98
C VAL A 319 -2.11 -6.89 -9.44
N PRO A 320 -1.29 -6.40 -10.39
CA PRO A 320 -1.19 -4.97 -10.71
C PRO A 320 -2.54 -4.39 -11.17
N ARG A 321 -3.34 -5.15 -11.91
CA ARG A 321 -4.66 -4.70 -12.36
C ARG A 321 -5.59 -4.40 -11.18
N THR A 322 -5.77 -5.35 -10.26
CA THR A 322 -6.62 -5.16 -9.07
C THR A 322 -6.09 -4.03 -8.20
N SER A 323 -4.78 -4.03 -7.96
CA SER A 323 -4.12 -3.05 -7.08
C SER A 323 -4.20 -1.63 -7.63
N THR A 324 -4.00 -1.44 -8.93
CA THR A 324 -4.10 -0.11 -9.56
C THR A 324 -5.51 0.45 -9.45
N TYR A 325 -6.54 -0.32 -9.83
CA TYR A 325 -7.92 0.17 -9.74
C TYR A 325 -8.33 0.45 -8.29
N ALA A 326 -7.94 -0.42 -7.35
CA ALA A 326 -8.22 -0.19 -5.93
C ALA A 326 -7.54 1.08 -5.40
N LEU A 327 -6.29 1.33 -5.79
CA LEU A 327 -5.54 2.52 -5.40
C LEU A 327 -6.13 3.77 -6.06
N ASN A 328 -6.37 3.75 -7.37
CA ASN A 328 -6.90 4.89 -8.10
C ASN A 328 -8.27 5.34 -7.58
N ASN A 329 -9.15 4.42 -7.19
CA ASN A 329 -10.43 4.77 -6.56
C ASN A 329 -10.25 5.59 -5.27
N ALA A 330 -9.15 5.40 -4.56
CA ALA A 330 -8.83 6.15 -3.34
C ALA A 330 -8.05 7.44 -3.64
N THR A 331 -7.10 7.43 -4.58
CA THR A 331 -6.23 8.57 -4.86
C THR A 331 -6.89 9.62 -5.75
N LEU A 332 -7.83 9.24 -6.62
CA LEU A 332 -8.44 10.14 -7.60
C LEU A 332 -9.04 11.41 -7.00
N PRO A 333 -9.79 11.40 -5.88
CA PRO A 333 -10.31 12.63 -5.28
C PRO A 333 -9.22 13.62 -4.90
N PHE A 334 -8.09 13.13 -4.40
CA PHE A 334 -6.94 13.95 -4.01
C PHE A 334 -6.16 14.44 -5.24
N THR A 335 -5.99 13.58 -6.25
CA THR A 335 -5.37 13.97 -7.53
C THR A 335 -6.16 15.08 -8.20
N LEU A 336 -7.50 14.98 -8.23
CA LEU A 336 -8.37 16.01 -8.76
C LEU A 336 -8.27 17.31 -7.96
N ALA A 337 -8.23 17.24 -6.62
CA ALA A 337 -8.08 18.42 -5.78
C ALA A 337 -6.73 19.13 -6.03
N LEU A 338 -5.64 18.37 -6.15
CA LEU A 338 -4.32 18.90 -6.49
C LEU A 338 -4.31 19.54 -7.88
N ALA A 339 -4.96 18.91 -8.86
CA ALA A 339 -5.04 19.42 -10.22
C ALA A 339 -5.92 20.69 -10.32
N ASP A 340 -7.13 20.64 -9.75
CA ASP A 340 -8.11 21.74 -9.85
C ASP A 340 -7.67 23.00 -9.10
N MET A 341 -6.99 22.83 -7.94
CA MET A 341 -6.68 23.93 -7.02
C MET A 341 -5.21 24.33 -6.98
N GLY A 342 -4.33 23.49 -7.52
CA GLY A 342 -2.90 23.56 -7.27
C GLY A 342 -2.50 23.05 -5.87
N PRO A 343 -1.23 22.65 -5.67
CA PRO A 343 -0.79 21.99 -4.44
C PRO A 343 -0.99 22.84 -3.19
N ARG A 344 -0.67 24.13 -3.26
CA ARG A 344 -0.82 25.03 -2.12
C ARG A 344 -2.27 25.14 -1.62
N ALA A 345 -3.20 25.42 -2.52
CA ALA A 345 -4.60 25.59 -2.13
C ALA A 345 -5.25 24.26 -1.71
N ALA A 346 -4.90 23.16 -2.35
CA ALA A 346 -5.38 21.84 -1.99
C ALA A 346 -4.93 21.41 -0.58
N LEU A 347 -3.66 21.65 -0.23
CA LEU A 347 -3.11 21.36 1.10
C LEU A 347 -3.72 22.26 2.20
N LEU A 348 -4.04 23.51 1.89
CA LEU A 348 -4.72 24.41 2.83
C LEU A 348 -6.19 24.04 3.04
N ALA A 349 -6.86 23.55 1.99
CA ALA A 349 -8.28 23.22 2.03
C ALA A 349 -8.56 21.86 2.66
N ASN A 350 -7.61 20.92 2.62
CA ASN A 350 -7.81 19.54 3.08
C ASN A 350 -6.75 19.16 4.13
N PRO A 351 -7.11 19.10 5.43
CA PRO A 351 -6.18 18.76 6.51
C PRO A 351 -5.64 17.32 6.38
N HIS A 352 -6.39 16.42 5.76
CA HIS A 352 -5.97 15.03 5.57
C HIS A 352 -4.92 14.91 4.46
N LEU A 353 -5.11 15.59 3.34
CA LEU A 353 -4.11 15.68 2.28
C LEU A 353 -2.83 16.38 2.78
N ARG A 354 -2.99 17.40 3.63
CA ARG A 354 -1.88 18.12 4.28
C ARG A 354 -0.98 17.18 5.09
N ASN A 355 -1.55 16.19 5.78
CA ASN A 355 -0.79 15.16 6.48
C ASN A 355 0.04 14.27 5.54
N GLY A 356 -0.29 14.28 4.24
CA GLY A 356 0.50 13.63 3.20
C GLY A 356 1.80 14.36 2.85
N LEU A 357 1.95 15.64 3.20
CA LEU A 357 3.12 16.43 2.82
C LEU A 357 4.34 16.00 3.64
N ASN A 358 5.37 15.50 2.97
CA ASN A 358 6.59 15.01 3.62
C ASN A 358 7.80 15.92 3.40
N VAL A 359 8.00 16.38 2.16
CA VAL A 359 9.10 17.28 1.77
C VAL A 359 8.56 18.38 0.88
N VAL A 360 9.01 19.59 1.08
CA VAL A 360 8.66 20.75 0.24
C VAL A 360 9.70 21.86 0.32
N GLY A 361 10.08 22.43 -0.83
CA GLY A 361 11.04 23.54 -0.89
C GLY A 361 12.38 23.22 -0.23
N GLY A 362 12.84 21.98 -0.33
CA GLY A 362 14.09 21.53 0.27
C GLY A 362 14.03 21.28 1.79
N LYS A 363 12.86 21.19 2.39
CA LYS A 363 12.67 20.99 3.83
C LYS A 363 11.81 19.78 4.12
N VAL A 364 12.13 19.06 5.22
CA VAL A 364 11.33 17.96 5.76
C VAL A 364 10.28 18.53 6.71
N VAL A 365 9.01 18.18 6.50
CA VAL A 365 7.86 18.61 7.31
C VAL A 365 7.13 17.44 7.99
N GLU A 366 7.49 16.19 7.67
CA GLU A 366 6.94 14.99 8.30
C GLU A 366 7.77 14.61 9.53
N PRO A 367 7.17 14.58 10.75
CA PRO A 367 7.91 14.36 11.99
C PRO A 367 8.66 13.02 12.02
N SER A 368 8.04 11.93 11.57
CA SER A 368 8.66 10.60 11.61
C SER A 368 9.91 10.49 10.73
N VAL A 369 9.92 11.21 9.61
CA VAL A 369 11.08 11.29 8.70
C VAL A 369 12.20 12.13 9.32
N ALA A 370 11.83 13.29 9.92
CA ALA A 370 12.79 14.16 10.60
C ALA A 370 13.47 13.44 11.75
N ASP A 371 12.71 12.75 12.61
CA ASP A 371 13.22 12.00 13.77
C ASP A 371 14.12 10.83 13.33
N ALA A 372 13.70 10.05 12.34
CA ALA A 372 14.44 8.87 11.89
C ALA A 372 15.77 9.22 11.22
N LEU A 373 15.84 10.34 10.51
CA LEU A 373 17.00 10.71 9.69
C LEU A 373 17.79 11.92 10.21
N GLY A 374 17.35 12.52 11.33
CA GLY A 374 18.03 13.64 11.97
C GLY A 374 17.90 14.97 11.20
N TYR A 375 16.83 15.17 10.46
CA TYR A 375 16.53 16.45 9.85
C TYR A 375 15.89 17.42 10.85
N GLU A 376 16.12 18.71 10.67
CA GLU A 376 15.35 19.74 11.35
C GLU A 376 13.91 19.73 10.82
N LEU A 377 12.94 19.57 11.73
CA LEU A 377 11.52 19.61 11.35
C LEU A 377 11.13 21.04 11.04
N ALA A 378 10.70 21.30 9.79
CA ALA A 378 10.27 22.60 9.37
C ALA A 378 8.79 22.88 9.74
N ASP A 379 8.45 24.14 9.94
CA ASP A 379 7.07 24.56 10.16
C ASP A 379 6.23 24.34 8.90
N MET A 380 5.22 23.48 9.01
CA MET A 380 4.39 23.07 7.87
C MET A 380 3.58 24.23 7.30
N ASP A 381 3.01 25.11 8.14
CA ASP A 381 2.19 26.24 7.68
C ASP A 381 3.04 27.26 6.93
N ALA A 382 4.19 27.61 7.49
CA ALA A 382 5.13 28.52 6.84
C ALA A 382 5.63 27.94 5.50
N THR A 383 5.85 26.65 5.45
CA THR A 383 6.38 25.96 4.26
C THR A 383 5.32 25.86 3.16
N ILE A 384 4.06 25.51 3.49
CA ILE A 384 2.94 25.51 2.53
C ILE A 384 2.69 26.92 2.00
N ALA A 385 2.78 27.96 2.85
CA ALA A 385 2.61 29.34 2.42
C ALA A 385 3.67 29.78 1.38
N ALA A 386 4.84 29.15 1.38
CA ALA A 386 5.94 29.41 0.45
C ALA A 386 5.82 28.68 -0.92
N ILE A 387 4.92 27.69 -1.05
CA ILE A 387 4.65 27.04 -2.34
C ILE A 387 4.10 28.11 -3.31
N ALA A 388 4.60 28.13 -4.54
CA ALA A 388 4.12 29.01 -5.59
C ALA A 388 2.59 28.84 -5.78
N ALA A 389 1.92 29.96 -6.07
CA ALA A 389 0.48 29.97 -6.26
C ALA A 389 0.07 29.41 -7.63
#